data_fada3b4144dfad7741871c091d5e03ca
#
_entry.id   fada3b4144dfad7741871c091d5e03ca
#
_cell.length_a   1.000
_cell.length_b   1.000
_cell.length_c   1.000
_cell.angle_alpha   90.00
_cell.angle_beta   90.00
_cell.angle_gamma   90.00
#
_symmetry.space_group_name_H-M   'P 1'
#
loop_
_entity.id
_entity.type
_entity.pdbx_description
1 polymer ?
#
loop_
_entity_poly.entity_id
_entity_poly.type
_entity_poly.pdbx_seq_one_letter_code
_entity_poly.pdbx_strand_id
1 'polypeptide(L)'
;MKTLLLLRHAKSSWKDKSIKDKDRPLKKKGEEGAAYIGKVMLENELVPQVILSSSAERAKQTAEIVAKVCKIKEKVTLLDSFYMAEPQAYLDGLKDLPDQVERALIVGHNPSLEGLMQVMDGKIEALPTGGLAYLVLQLNKWSDISIDTAGELIGFWQPAKEEITKEEVDMAKEKKDKKEKKEKKEKKGKKDKK
;
A
#
# COMPACT_ATOMS: atom_id res chain seq x y z
N MET A 1 19.54 -8.36 15.31
CA MET A 1 18.15 -8.58 14.86
C MET A 1 17.83 -7.56 13.77
N LYS A 2 17.02 -7.90 12.78
CA LYS A 2 16.63 -6.99 11.68
C LYS A 2 15.17 -6.58 11.79
N THR A 3 14.86 -5.41 11.31
CA THR A 3 13.49 -4.89 11.25
C THR A 3 13.00 -4.89 9.79
N LEU A 4 11.86 -5.52 9.56
CA LEU A 4 11.19 -5.52 8.27
C LEU A 4 9.86 -4.79 8.36
N LEU A 5 9.71 -3.76 7.54
CA LEU A 5 8.46 -3.03 7.36
C LEU A 5 7.82 -3.47 6.05
N LEU A 6 6.56 -3.91 6.11
CA LEU A 6 5.79 -4.31 4.92
C LEU A 6 4.66 -3.32 4.71
N LEU A 7 4.66 -2.64 3.58
CA LEU A 7 3.65 -1.64 3.22
C LEU A 7 2.95 -2.07 1.93
N ARG A 8 1.66 -2.35 2.02
CA ARG A 8 0.86 -2.50 0.80
C ARG A 8 0.66 -1.15 0.14
N HIS A 9 0.82 -1.08 -1.19
CA HIS A 9 0.56 0.15 -1.92
C HIS A 9 -0.76 0.81 -1.51
N ALA A 10 -0.81 2.13 -1.52
CA ALA A 10 -1.99 2.91 -1.15
C ALA A 10 -3.09 2.86 -2.25
N LYS A 11 -4.26 3.45 -2.00
CA LYS A 11 -5.42 3.40 -2.90
C LYS A 11 -5.11 3.94 -4.29
N SER A 12 -5.25 3.08 -5.32
CA SER A 12 -5.01 3.42 -6.72
C SER A 12 -6.30 3.67 -7.52
N SER A 13 -6.17 4.30 -8.68
CA SER A 13 -7.29 4.64 -9.55
C SER A 13 -7.67 3.49 -10.48
N TRP A 14 -8.97 3.32 -10.69
CA TRP A 14 -9.58 2.48 -11.72
C TRP A 14 -10.44 3.30 -12.69
N LYS A 15 -10.28 4.65 -12.69
CA LYS A 15 -11.14 5.54 -13.48
C LYS A 15 -10.91 5.37 -14.98
N ASP A 16 -9.67 5.21 -15.38
CA ASP A 16 -9.29 5.03 -16.77
C ASP A 16 -9.00 3.54 -17.01
N LYS A 17 -9.87 2.92 -17.79
CA LYS A 17 -9.77 1.49 -18.15
C LYS A 17 -8.77 1.23 -19.29
N SER A 18 -8.28 2.28 -19.96
CA SER A 18 -7.26 2.16 -21.02
C SER A 18 -5.86 1.98 -20.48
N ILE A 19 -5.62 2.38 -19.22
CA ILE A 19 -4.31 2.25 -18.56
C ILE A 19 -4.07 0.79 -18.15
N LYS A 20 -2.88 0.28 -18.45
CA LYS A 20 -2.45 -1.06 -18.00
C LYS A 20 -2.40 -1.12 -16.47
N ASP A 21 -2.65 -2.29 -15.89
CA ASP A 21 -2.67 -2.44 -14.42
C ASP A 21 -1.39 -1.93 -13.75
N LYS A 22 -0.22 -2.21 -14.35
CA LYS A 22 1.09 -1.78 -13.83
C LYS A 22 1.20 -0.25 -13.73
N ASP A 23 0.59 0.48 -14.66
CA ASP A 23 0.72 1.93 -14.82
C ASP A 23 -0.36 2.73 -14.07
N ARG A 24 -1.24 2.08 -13.35
CA ARG A 24 -2.31 2.74 -12.58
C ARG A 24 -1.75 3.59 -11.44
N PRO A 25 -2.03 4.92 -11.43
CA PRO A 25 -1.55 5.83 -10.40
C PRO A 25 -2.38 5.74 -9.11
N LEU A 26 -1.87 6.36 -8.06
CA LEU A 26 -2.63 6.58 -6.83
C LEU A 26 -3.84 7.51 -7.09
N LYS A 27 -4.85 7.38 -6.24
CA LYS A 27 -5.87 8.41 -6.03
C LYS A 27 -5.36 9.42 -5.01
N LYS A 28 -5.94 10.63 -4.98
CA LYS A 28 -5.65 11.62 -3.94
C LYS A 28 -5.69 11.04 -2.51
N LYS A 29 -6.72 10.24 -2.19
CA LYS A 29 -6.79 9.51 -0.91
C LYS A 29 -5.67 8.50 -0.71
N GLY A 30 -5.12 7.94 -1.77
CA GLY A 30 -3.95 7.07 -1.71
C GLY A 30 -2.71 7.87 -1.36
N GLU A 31 -2.51 9.04 -1.96
CA GLU A 31 -1.41 9.95 -1.65
C GLU A 31 -1.47 10.41 -0.18
N GLU A 32 -2.65 10.82 0.28
CA GLU A 32 -2.90 11.20 1.68
C GLU A 32 -2.63 10.04 2.64
N GLY A 33 -3.06 8.81 2.29
CA GLY A 33 -2.79 7.61 3.07
C GLY A 33 -1.31 7.25 3.14
N ALA A 34 -0.57 7.36 2.03
CA ALA A 34 0.88 7.13 2.01
C ALA A 34 1.62 8.18 2.86
N ALA A 35 1.20 9.45 2.79
CA ALA A 35 1.77 10.50 3.63
C ALA A 35 1.47 10.29 5.13
N TYR A 36 0.28 9.81 5.47
CA TYR A 36 -0.07 9.43 6.84
C TYR A 36 0.86 8.32 7.36
N ILE A 37 1.07 7.26 6.58
CA ILE A 37 1.99 6.18 6.98
C ILE A 37 3.43 6.68 7.17
N GLY A 38 3.91 7.59 6.33
CA GLY A 38 5.21 8.23 6.54
C GLY A 38 5.29 8.98 7.87
N LYS A 39 4.22 9.67 8.29
CA LYS A 39 4.14 10.31 9.62
C LYS A 39 4.14 9.29 10.75
N VAL A 40 3.36 8.21 10.62
CA VAL A 40 3.36 7.09 11.58
C VAL A 40 4.76 6.53 11.77
N MET A 41 5.53 6.35 10.69
CA MET A 41 6.92 5.88 10.78
C MET A 41 7.82 6.87 11.54
N LEU A 42 7.63 8.18 11.34
CA LEU A 42 8.38 9.21 12.09
C LEU A 42 8.02 9.19 13.58
N GLU A 43 6.74 9.16 13.92
CA GLU A 43 6.22 9.21 15.29
C GLU A 43 6.60 7.97 16.11
N ASN A 44 6.79 6.82 15.45
CA ASN A 44 7.15 5.55 16.09
C ASN A 44 8.65 5.19 15.92
N GLU A 45 9.47 6.10 15.44
CA GLU A 45 10.91 5.89 15.19
C GLU A 45 11.19 4.71 14.22
N LEU A 46 10.29 4.49 13.28
CA LEU A 46 10.33 3.39 12.30
C LEU A 46 10.85 3.81 10.92
N VAL A 47 11.58 4.93 10.82
CA VAL A 47 12.13 5.38 9.54
C VAL A 47 13.08 4.32 8.96
N PRO A 48 12.81 3.78 7.76
CA PRO A 48 13.66 2.76 7.15
C PRO A 48 14.95 3.39 6.58
N GLN A 49 16.02 2.62 6.55
CA GLN A 49 17.29 3.01 5.92
C GLN A 49 17.25 2.75 4.40
N VAL A 50 16.47 1.75 3.97
CA VAL A 50 16.32 1.37 2.57
C VAL A 50 14.85 1.10 2.26
N ILE A 51 14.41 1.50 1.06
CA ILE A 51 13.09 1.21 0.53
C ILE A 51 13.22 0.41 -0.76
N LEU A 52 12.70 -0.81 -0.75
CA LEU A 52 12.53 -1.67 -1.92
C LEU A 52 11.06 -1.62 -2.33
N SER A 53 10.77 -1.29 -3.56
CA SER A 53 9.38 -1.16 -4.04
C SER A 53 9.15 -1.93 -5.34
N SER A 54 7.95 -2.47 -5.48
CA SER A 54 7.45 -2.87 -6.79
C SER A 54 7.52 -1.71 -7.77
N SER A 55 7.86 -2.01 -9.02
CA SER A 55 7.89 -1.03 -10.12
C SER A 55 6.50 -0.59 -10.60
N ALA A 56 5.41 -1.20 -10.12
CA ALA A 56 4.06 -0.73 -10.42
C ALA A 56 3.86 0.71 -9.92
N GLU A 57 3.28 1.59 -10.75
CA GLU A 57 3.19 3.03 -10.49
C GLU A 57 2.57 3.35 -9.12
N ARG A 58 1.52 2.63 -8.71
CA ARG A 58 0.89 2.79 -7.39
C ARG A 58 1.82 2.46 -6.21
N ALA A 59 2.72 1.47 -6.36
CA ALA A 59 3.67 1.11 -5.31
C ALA A 59 4.84 2.09 -5.29
N LYS A 60 5.37 2.46 -6.45
CA LYS A 60 6.40 3.47 -6.63
C LYS A 60 5.97 4.80 -6.00
N GLN A 61 4.79 5.33 -6.36
CA GLN A 61 4.27 6.58 -5.80
C GLN A 61 4.09 6.50 -4.28
N THR A 62 3.61 5.35 -3.76
CA THR A 62 3.50 5.12 -2.31
C THR A 62 4.87 5.23 -1.64
N ALA A 63 5.89 4.55 -2.19
CA ALA A 63 7.25 4.54 -1.68
C ALA A 63 7.90 5.94 -1.71
N GLU A 64 7.74 6.66 -2.82
CA GLU A 64 8.28 8.02 -3.01
C GLU A 64 7.65 9.02 -2.02
N ILE A 65 6.34 8.94 -1.77
CA ILE A 65 5.66 9.79 -0.79
C ILE A 65 6.17 9.49 0.63
N VAL A 66 6.29 8.22 1.01
CA VAL A 66 6.85 7.81 2.30
C VAL A 66 8.29 8.30 2.44
N ALA A 67 9.14 8.09 1.44
CA ALA A 67 10.53 8.55 1.45
C ALA A 67 10.61 10.07 1.66
N LYS A 68 9.77 10.85 0.96
CA LYS A 68 9.70 12.30 1.08
C LYS A 68 9.29 12.74 2.50
N VAL A 69 8.25 12.12 3.07
CA VAL A 69 7.77 12.44 4.43
C VAL A 69 8.82 12.09 5.47
N CYS A 70 9.44 10.93 5.35
CA CYS A 70 10.51 10.45 6.24
C CYS A 70 11.86 11.14 6.00
N LYS A 71 11.96 12.03 5.01
CA LYS A 71 13.20 12.75 4.62
C LYS A 71 14.36 11.79 4.30
N ILE A 72 14.05 10.64 3.71
CA ILE A 72 15.04 9.66 3.28
C ILE A 72 15.75 10.21 2.05
N LYS A 73 17.09 10.25 2.08
CA LYS A 73 17.93 10.79 0.99
C LYS A 73 18.23 9.73 -0.07
N GLU A 74 18.26 8.49 0.33
CA GLU A 74 18.52 7.34 -0.52
C GLU A 74 17.37 7.17 -1.52
N LYS A 75 17.75 6.80 -2.75
CA LYS A 75 16.77 6.56 -3.81
C LYS A 75 15.99 5.29 -3.51
N VAL A 76 14.66 5.32 -3.73
CA VAL A 76 13.83 4.12 -3.72
C VAL A 76 14.31 3.14 -4.81
N THR A 77 14.62 1.92 -4.42
CA THR A 77 15.00 0.85 -5.35
C THR A 77 13.73 0.20 -5.91
N LEU A 78 13.54 0.31 -7.22
CA LEU A 78 12.39 -0.29 -7.92
C LEU A 78 12.78 -1.66 -8.47
N LEU A 79 12.01 -2.68 -8.10
CA LEU A 79 12.21 -4.07 -8.51
C LEU A 79 11.00 -4.57 -9.30
N ASP A 80 11.22 -4.94 -10.55
CA ASP A 80 10.19 -5.53 -11.41
C ASP A 80 9.71 -6.88 -10.88
N SER A 81 10.60 -7.61 -10.23
CA SER A 81 10.29 -8.90 -9.57
C SER A 81 9.25 -8.77 -8.44
N PHE A 82 9.01 -7.54 -7.92
CA PHE A 82 8.00 -7.31 -6.89
C PHE A 82 6.60 -7.05 -7.46
N TYR A 83 6.46 -6.94 -8.79
CA TYR A 83 5.16 -6.81 -9.43
C TYR A 83 4.59 -8.20 -9.71
N MET A 84 3.36 -8.49 -9.22
CA MET A 84 2.74 -9.82 -9.24
C MET A 84 3.64 -10.92 -8.63
N ALA A 85 4.37 -10.55 -7.59
CA ALA A 85 5.36 -11.38 -6.94
C ALA A 85 4.74 -12.52 -6.12
N GLU A 86 5.49 -13.60 -5.96
CA GLU A 86 5.33 -14.54 -4.86
C GLU A 86 6.17 -14.09 -3.66
N PRO A 87 5.90 -14.56 -2.42
CA PRO A 87 6.66 -14.16 -1.22
C PRO A 87 8.18 -14.30 -1.37
N GLN A 88 8.65 -15.31 -2.09
CA GLN A 88 10.08 -15.56 -2.33
C GLN A 88 10.79 -14.39 -3.01
N ALA A 89 10.14 -13.69 -3.94
CA ALA A 89 10.75 -12.56 -4.63
C ALA A 89 11.12 -11.42 -3.66
N TYR A 90 10.31 -11.19 -2.61
CA TYR A 90 10.63 -10.21 -1.58
C TYR A 90 11.83 -10.64 -0.74
N LEU A 91 11.93 -11.94 -0.40
CA LEU A 91 13.08 -12.47 0.32
C LEU A 91 14.37 -12.30 -0.50
N ASP A 92 14.31 -12.61 -1.80
CA ASP A 92 15.47 -12.47 -2.69
C ASP A 92 15.94 -11.02 -2.78
N GLY A 93 15.00 -10.06 -2.87
CA GLY A 93 15.35 -8.64 -2.86
C GLY A 93 15.98 -8.17 -1.54
N LEU A 94 15.65 -8.80 -0.41
CA LEU A 94 16.23 -8.48 0.90
C LEU A 94 17.63 -9.08 1.07
N LYS A 95 17.93 -10.22 0.48
CA LYS A 95 19.24 -10.90 0.58
C LYS A 95 20.40 -10.04 0.10
N ASP A 96 20.14 -9.16 -0.87
CA ASP A 96 21.16 -8.28 -1.46
C ASP A 96 21.46 -7.04 -0.62
N LEU A 97 20.74 -6.84 0.50
CA LEU A 97 20.95 -5.69 1.37
C LEU A 97 22.25 -5.83 2.17
N PRO A 98 23.03 -4.73 2.32
CA PRO A 98 24.21 -4.70 3.15
C PRO A 98 23.88 -4.99 4.63
N ASP A 99 24.81 -5.63 5.33
CA ASP A 99 24.67 -5.99 6.75
C ASP A 99 24.44 -4.79 7.67
N GLN A 100 24.89 -3.59 7.27
CA GLN A 100 24.70 -2.34 8.02
C GLN A 100 23.24 -1.85 7.99
N VAL A 101 22.42 -2.33 7.07
CA VAL A 101 20.99 -2.01 7.04
C VAL A 101 20.28 -2.77 8.16
N GLU A 102 19.81 -2.06 9.17
CA GLU A 102 19.06 -2.64 10.29
C GLU A 102 17.55 -2.68 10.01
N ARG A 103 17.06 -1.72 9.23
CA ARG A 103 15.63 -1.58 8.92
C ARG A 103 15.38 -1.36 7.44
N ALA A 104 14.62 -2.28 6.82
CA ALA A 104 14.20 -2.19 5.43
C ALA A 104 12.68 -2.04 5.33
N LEU A 105 12.21 -1.27 4.35
CA LEU A 105 10.81 -1.18 3.96
C LEU A 105 10.61 -1.84 2.61
N ILE A 106 9.65 -2.77 2.53
CA ILE A 106 9.12 -3.30 1.28
C ILE A 106 7.79 -2.61 0.98
N VAL A 107 7.62 -2.12 -0.25
CA VAL A 107 6.34 -1.64 -0.77
C VAL A 107 5.87 -2.55 -1.90
N GLY A 108 4.74 -3.23 -1.69
CA GLY A 108 4.29 -4.27 -2.60
C GLY A 108 2.78 -4.47 -2.65
N HIS A 109 2.39 -5.70 -2.93
CA HIS A 109 1.02 -6.08 -3.27
C HIS A 109 0.57 -7.32 -2.46
N ASN A 110 -0.75 -7.45 -2.27
CA ASN A 110 -1.35 -8.71 -1.86
C ASN A 110 -1.68 -9.55 -3.11
N PRO A 111 -1.72 -10.89 -2.96
CA PRO A 111 -1.68 -11.64 -1.69
C PRO A 111 -0.26 -11.87 -1.13
N SER A 112 0.79 -11.53 -1.86
CA SER A 112 2.18 -11.93 -1.57
C SER A 112 2.73 -11.34 -0.27
N LEU A 113 2.35 -10.08 0.09
CA LEU A 113 2.75 -9.49 1.37
C LEU A 113 2.06 -10.17 2.55
N GLU A 114 0.78 -10.52 2.41
CA GLU A 114 0.05 -11.30 3.44
C GLU A 114 0.67 -12.69 3.60
N GLY A 115 1.02 -13.35 2.48
CA GLY A 115 1.71 -14.63 2.50
C GLY A 115 3.07 -14.55 3.19
N LEU A 116 3.84 -13.49 2.96
CA LEU A 116 5.12 -13.28 3.63
C LEU A 116 4.96 -13.08 5.14
N MET A 117 3.96 -12.28 5.56
CA MET A 117 3.64 -12.10 6.98
C MET A 117 3.26 -13.42 7.65
N GLN A 118 2.38 -14.20 7.02
CA GLN A 118 1.93 -15.50 7.53
C GLN A 118 3.10 -16.48 7.72
N VAL A 119 4.02 -16.51 6.78
CA VAL A 119 5.18 -17.39 6.85
C VAL A 119 6.09 -17.00 8.01
N MET A 120 6.32 -15.70 8.23
CA MET A 120 7.24 -15.20 9.26
C MET A 120 6.65 -15.22 10.68
N ASP A 121 5.40 -14.78 10.85
CA ASP A 121 4.76 -14.65 12.19
C ASP A 121 3.78 -15.79 12.50
N GLY A 122 3.43 -16.62 11.51
CA GLY A 122 2.49 -17.72 11.66
C GLY A 122 1.02 -17.30 11.77
N LYS A 123 0.71 -16.01 11.73
CA LYS A 123 -0.66 -15.48 11.81
C LYS A 123 -1.14 -14.99 10.45
N ILE A 124 -2.44 -15.18 10.20
CA ILE A 124 -3.08 -14.66 8.99
C ILE A 124 -3.69 -13.30 9.36
N GLU A 125 -3.02 -12.24 8.95
CA GLU A 125 -3.51 -10.88 9.12
C GLU A 125 -3.78 -10.23 7.77
N ALA A 126 -4.95 -9.62 7.62
CA ALA A 126 -5.28 -8.88 6.40
C ALA A 126 -4.48 -7.56 6.36
N LEU A 127 -3.75 -7.33 5.27
CA LEU A 127 -3.01 -6.10 5.03
C LEU A 127 -3.81 -5.21 4.05
N PRO A 128 -4.61 -4.24 4.50
CA PRO A 128 -5.40 -3.37 3.63
C PRO A 128 -4.50 -2.44 2.80
N THR A 129 -5.06 -1.82 1.75
CA THR A 129 -4.32 -0.81 0.95
C THR A 129 -3.82 0.33 1.83
N GLY A 130 -2.53 0.60 1.77
CA GLY A 130 -1.84 1.54 2.66
C GLY A 130 -1.60 1.00 4.07
N GLY A 131 -1.88 -0.28 4.33
CA GLY A 131 -1.54 -0.93 5.60
C GLY A 131 -0.04 -1.13 5.73
N LEU A 132 0.49 -0.85 6.93
CA LEU A 132 1.88 -1.03 7.32
C LEU A 132 1.96 -2.09 8.42
N ALA A 133 2.76 -3.12 8.21
CA ALA A 133 3.14 -4.10 9.23
C ALA A 133 4.60 -3.90 9.63
N TYR A 134 4.88 -4.02 10.92
CA TYR A 134 6.22 -3.96 11.49
C TYR A 134 6.58 -5.30 12.10
N LEU A 135 7.60 -5.95 11.54
CA LEU A 135 8.12 -7.23 12.00
C LEU A 135 9.56 -7.07 12.52
N VAL A 136 9.86 -7.78 13.59
CA VAL A 136 11.21 -8.01 14.08
C VAL A 136 11.64 -9.42 13.72
N LEU A 137 12.74 -9.55 12.98
CA LEU A 137 13.24 -10.81 12.48
C LEU A 137 14.41 -11.30 13.32
N GLN A 138 14.43 -12.61 13.63
CA GLN A 138 15.52 -13.26 14.37
C GLN A 138 16.67 -13.64 13.44
N LEU A 139 17.26 -12.62 12.80
CA LEU A 139 18.43 -12.81 11.94
C LEU A 139 19.41 -11.64 12.12
N ASN A 140 20.68 -11.88 11.81
CA ASN A 140 21.73 -10.88 11.90
C ASN A 140 22.12 -10.29 10.55
N LYS A 141 22.02 -11.08 9.48
CA LYS A 141 22.36 -10.70 8.12
C LYS A 141 21.18 -10.91 7.19
N TRP A 142 20.95 -9.96 6.30
CA TRP A 142 19.91 -10.10 5.29
C TRP A 142 20.14 -11.28 4.35
N SER A 143 21.42 -11.63 4.08
CA SER A 143 21.79 -12.80 3.26
C SER A 143 21.25 -14.12 3.80
N ASP A 144 20.99 -14.20 5.10
CA ASP A 144 20.51 -15.41 5.78
C ASP A 144 18.99 -15.56 5.74
N ILE A 145 18.26 -14.55 5.23
CA ILE A 145 16.80 -14.57 5.20
C ILE A 145 16.28 -15.68 4.31
N SER A 146 15.30 -16.40 4.80
CA SER A 146 14.64 -17.50 4.09
C SER A 146 13.16 -17.56 4.44
N ILE A 147 12.44 -18.49 3.82
CA ILE A 147 11.04 -18.76 4.14
C ILE A 147 10.87 -19.29 5.58
N ASP A 148 11.92 -19.87 6.17
CA ASP A 148 11.92 -20.38 7.54
C ASP A 148 12.37 -19.33 8.57
N THR A 149 12.63 -18.09 8.15
CA THR A 149 13.04 -17.03 9.06
C THR A 149 11.88 -16.64 9.98
N ALA A 150 12.07 -16.89 11.28
CA ALA A 150 11.09 -16.49 12.28
C ALA A 150 11.07 -14.95 12.44
N GLY A 151 9.86 -14.41 12.45
CA GLY A 151 9.59 -12.99 12.71
C GLY A 151 8.45 -12.85 13.70
N GLU A 152 8.39 -11.71 14.36
CA GLU A 152 7.30 -11.34 15.26
C GLU A 152 6.65 -10.06 14.75
N LEU A 153 5.32 -10.07 14.57
CA LEU A 153 4.54 -8.87 14.24
C LEU A 153 4.39 -8.00 15.49
N ILE A 154 5.11 -6.89 15.53
CA ILE A 154 5.16 -5.97 16.68
C ILE A 154 4.12 -4.87 16.57
N GLY A 155 3.81 -4.42 15.36
CA GLY A 155 2.89 -3.30 15.15
C GLY A 155 2.21 -3.34 13.79
N PHE A 156 1.04 -2.73 13.76
CA PHE A 156 0.22 -2.65 12.56
C PHE A 156 -0.51 -1.31 12.51
N TRP A 157 -0.44 -0.63 11.36
CA TRP A 157 -1.13 0.64 11.13
C TRP A 157 -1.81 0.63 9.77
N GLN A 158 -2.91 1.35 9.69
CA GLN A 158 -3.61 1.59 8.42
C GLN A 158 -4.15 3.01 8.39
N PRO A 159 -4.24 3.63 7.21
CA PRO A 159 -4.95 4.90 7.09
C PRO A 159 -6.37 4.74 7.59
N ALA A 160 -6.87 5.71 8.36
CA ALA A 160 -8.21 5.66 8.92
C ALA A 160 -9.22 5.30 7.81
N LYS A 161 -10.08 4.31 8.10
CA LYS A 161 -11.31 4.16 7.31
C LYS A 161 -12.11 5.43 7.56
N GLU A 162 -12.48 6.17 6.48
CA GLU A 162 -13.51 7.18 6.64
C GLU A 162 -14.72 6.50 7.29
N GLU A 163 -15.07 6.93 8.47
CA GLU A 163 -16.46 6.83 8.88
C GLU A 163 -17.21 7.74 7.90
N ILE A 164 -17.92 7.12 6.97
CA ILE A 164 -18.84 7.84 6.09
C ILE A 164 -19.84 8.43 7.05
N THR A 165 -19.76 9.74 7.29
CA THR A 165 -20.70 10.42 8.18
C THR A 165 -22.10 10.24 7.60
N LYS A 166 -23.13 10.18 8.49
CA LYS A 166 -24.51 10.08 8.01
C LYS A 166 -24.83 11.19 6.99
N GLU A 167 -24.23 12.36 7.16
CA GLU A 167 -24.36 13.50 6.23
C GLU A 167 -23.82 13.23 4.83
N GLU A 168 -22.68 12.53 4.71
CA GLU A 168 -22.12 12.14 3.40
C GLU A 168 -22.95 11.07 2.71
N VAL A 169 -23.52 10.12 3.48
CA VAL A 169 -24.46 9.12 2.96
C VAL A 169 -25.72 9.78 2.44
N ASP A 170 -26.26 10.73 3.17
CA ASP A 170 -27.49 11.44 2.81
C ASP A 170 -27.26 12.38 1.61
N MET A 171 -26.13 13.09 1.54
CA MET A 171 -25.75 13.86 0.35
C MET A 171 -25.52 12.98 -0.89
N ALA A 172 -24.97 11.79 -0.72
CA ALA A 172 -24.78 10.86 -1.82
C ALA A 172 -26.12 10.31 -2.36
N LYS A 173 -27.08 10.02 -1.45
CA LYS A 173 -28.46 9.64 -1.80
C LYS A 173 -29.19 10.76 -2.53
N GLU A 174 -29.15 11.99 -2.01
CA GLU A 174 -29.78 13.14 -2.67
C GLU A 174 -29.26 13.41 -4.08
N LYS A 175 -27.93 13.27 -4.28
CA LYS A 175 -27.31 13.41 -5.62
C LYS A 175 -27.78 12.33 -6.58
N LYS A 176 -27.96 11.09 -6.09
CA LYS A 176 -28.46 9.98 -6.88
C LYS A 176 -29.92 10.20 -7.29
N ASP A 177 -30.77 10.61 -6.34
CA ASP A 177 -32.19 10.89 -6.58
C ASP A 177 -32.41 12.08 -7.54
N LYS A 178 -31.59 13.13 -7.41
CA LYS A 178 -31.62 14.28 -8.35
C LYS A 178 -31.22 13.86 -9.77
N LYS A 179 -30.24 12.97 -9.91
CA LYS A 179 -29.80 12.45 -11.21
C LYS A 179 -30.90 11.58 -11.87
N GLU A 180 -31.51 10.67 -11.10
CA GLU A 180 -32.59 9.83 -11.60
C GLU A 180 -33.83 10.62 -12.00
N LYS A 181 -34.19 11.67 -11.24
CA LYS A 181 -35.29 12.59 -11.59
C LYS A 181 -34.99 13.38 -12.85
N LYS A 182 -33.74 13.76 -13.08
CA LYS A 182 -33.33 14.46 -14.31
C LYS A 182 -33.43 13.54 -15.55
N GLU A 183 -32.93 12.33 -15.42
CA GLU A 183 -33.00 11.33 -16.50
C GLU A 183 -34.47 10.94 -16.85
N LYS A 184 -35.33 10.83 -15.84
CA LYS A 184 -36.77 10.56 -16.06
C LYS A 184 -37.47 11.73 -16.74
N LYS A 185 -37.13 13.00 -16.44
CA LYS A 185 -37.70 14.19 -17.12
C LYS A 185 -37.24 14.27 -18.57
N GLU A 186 -35.99 13.98 -18.88
CA GLU A 186 -35.47 13.99 -20.25
C GLU A 186 -36.10 12.89 -21.13
N LYS A 187 -36.35 11.70 -20.54
CA LYS A 187 -37.06 10.61 -21.24
C LYS A 187 -38.54 10.91 -21.51
N LYS A 188 -39.22 11.65 -20.61
CA LYS A 188 -40.61 12.07 -20.78
C LYS A 188 -40.76 13.15 -21.87
N GLY A 189 -39.88 14.15 -21.87
CA GLY A 189 -39.91 15.24 -22.88
C GLY A 189 -39.53 14.80 -24.29
N LYS A 190 -38.93 13.59 -24.47
CA LYS A 190 -38.68 12.99 -25.78
C LYS A 190 -39.86 12.15 -26.29
N LYS A 191 -40.78 11.71 -25.41
CA LYS A 191 -42.00 10.98 -25.81
C LYS A 191 -43.13 11.90 -26.30
N ASP A 192 -43.19 13.12 -25.78
CA ASP A 192 -44.25 14.09 -26.12
C ASP A 192 -43.94 14.91 -27.40
N LYS A 193 -42.81 14.63 -28.07
CA LYS A 193 -42.43 15.27 -29.36
C LYS A 193 -42.43 14.32 -30.57
N LYS A 194 -43.08 13.16 -30.43
CA LYS A 194 -43.39 12.24 -31.55
C LYS A 194 -44.89 12.10 -31.66
#